data_c0ba49acfb3578b8729739e160c385d8
#
_entry.id   c0ba49acfb3578b8729739e160c385d8
#
_cell.length_a   1.000
_cell.length_b   1.000
_cell.length_c   1.000
_cell.angle_alpha   90.00
_cell.angle_beta   90.00
_cell.angle_gamma   90.00
#
_symmetry.space_group_name_H-M   'P 1'
#
loop_
_entity.id
_entity.type
_entity.pdbx_description
1 polymer ?
#
loop_
_entity_poly.entity_id
_entity_poly.type
_entity_poly.pdbx_seq_one_letter_code
_entity_poly.pdbx_strand_id
1 'polypeptide(L)'
;IRWAIDNKFYFLDFNADTGPNHMDTWTNERARNVRNMCESNDISIGLHTLSAVNVAEFSPFVAPAVEDYMRASVDLANLLNCQWTVVHAGYHFSGDIAERKNASVERLKRIAKYGADTGQKILLENLNFEPDKAEVHYMAHNVEETKEYFDEIKPEHLGWAFTANHSNLVPEGIDGFLDTFGIERIGEVRLADNDGDYEVHLIPGKGNINFNNLFNRLESAGYKGHYSMAYGSDEEKIESRNQLGTLA
;
A
#
# COMPACT_ATOMS: atom_id res chain seq x y z
N ILE A 1 5.11 15.04 -10.02
CA ILE A 1 6.51 14.74 -10.37
C ILE A 1 7.37 16.01 -10.23
N ARG A 2 7.09 17.14 -10.90
CA ARG A 2 7.90 18.37 -10.81
C ARG A 2 8.11 18.81 -9.36
N TRP A 3 7.05 18.86 -8.56
CA TRP A 3 7.15 19.17 -7.14
C TRP A 3 8.11 18.24 -6.39
N ALA A 4 8.08 16.95 -6.69
CA ALA A 4 8.97 15.97 -6.08
C ALA A 4 10.43 16.22 -6.46
N ILE A 5 10.70 16.53 -7.74
CA ILE A 5 12.03 16.91 -8.23
C ILE A 5 12.55 18.14 -7.45
N ASP A 6 11.75 19.20 -7.41
CA ASP A 6 12.13 20.48 -6.80
C ASP A 6 12.39 20.33 -5.28
N ASN A 7 11.70 19.37 -4.63
CA ASN A 7 11.81 19.12 -3.19
C ASN A 7 12.60 17.85 -2.83
N LYS A 8 13.27 17.22 -3.80
CA LYS A 8 14.15 16.04 -3.59
C LYS A 8 13.44 14.85 -2.96
N PHE A 9 12.26 14.52 -3.45
CA PHE A 9 11.60 13.25 -3.19
C PHE A 9 11.90 12.28 -4.32
N TYR A 10 12.46 11.11 -4.00
CA TYR A 10 12.92 10.13 -4.99
C TYR A 10 11.95 8.97 -5.19
N PHE A 11 10.96 8.84 -4.33
CA PHE A 11 9.93 7.82 -4.40
C PHE A 11 8.56 8.48 -4.39
N LEU A 12 7.72 8.14 -5.35
CA LEU A 12 6.37 8.65 -5.47
C LEU A 12 5.39 7.49 -5.63
N ASP A 13 4.34 7.54 -4.85
CA ASP A 13 3.19 6.67 -4.99
C ASP A 13 2.00 7.52 -5.45
N PHE A 14 1.20 7.03 -6.38
CA PHE A 14 0.02 7.76 -6.84
C PHE A 14 -1.20 6.85 -6.95
N ASN A 15 -2.36 7.39 -6.62
CA ASN A 15 -3.62 6.70 -6.80
C ASN A 15 -3.99 6.65 -8.28
N ALA A 16 -4.15 5.46 -8.80
CA ALA A 16 -4.72 5.24 -10.11
C ALA A 16 -6.24 5.45 -10.10
N ASP A 17 -6.79 5.74 -11.26
CA ASP A 17 -8.22 5.90 -11.52
C ASP A 17 -8.93 6.96 -10.66
N THR A 18 -8.20 8.03 -10.32
CA THR A 18 -8.76 9.17 -9.59
C THR A 18 -8.26 10.49 -10.15
N GLY A 19 -9.13 11.49 -10.20
CA GLY A 19 -8.82 12.82 -10.70
C GLY A 19 -8.17 12.78 -12.10
N PRO A 20 -7.02 13.42 -12.31
CA PRO A 20 -6.34 13.43 -13.60
C PRO A 20 -5.71 12.08 -13.98
N ASN A 21 -5.76 11.08 -13.10
CA ASN A 21 -5.17 9.76 -13.27
C ASN A 21 -6.18 8.67 -13.63
N HIS A 22 -7.37 9.03 -14.12
CA HIS A 22 -8.31 8.05 -14.64
C HIS A 22 -7.66 7.14 -15.69
N MET A 23 -8.00 5.85 -15.66
CA MET A 23 -7.38 4.80 -16.48
C MET A 23 -7.39 5.15 -17.98
N ASP A 24 -8.48 5.69 -18.49
CA ASP A 24 -8.68 6.07 -19.89
C ASP A 24 -7.87 7.29 -20.33
N THR A 25 -7.27 8.03 -19.39
CA THR A 25 -6.42 9.19 -19.72
C THR A 25 -4.97 8.82 -20.04
N TRP A 26 -4.57 7.58 -19.82
CA TRP A 26 -3.19 7.13 -19.99
C TRP A 26 -2.91 6.66 -21.41
N THR A 27 -2.52 7.61 -22.27
CA THR A 27 -2.01 7.29 -23.59
C THR A 27 -0.53 6.84 -23.51
N ASN A 28 -0.06 6.10 -24.55
CA ASN A 28 1.34 5.71 -24.65
C ASN A 28 2.30 6.93 -24.65
N GLU A 29 1.87 8.05 -25.20
CA GLU A 29 2.65 9.29 -25.19
C GLU A 29 2.76 9.87 -23.79
N ARG A 30 1.64 9.99 -23.07
CA ARG A 30 1.62 10.47 -21.69
C ARG A 30 2.48 9.60 -20.77
N ALA A 31 2.33 8.28 -20.87
CA ALA A 31 3.11 7.32 -20.10
C ALA A 31 4.62 7.44 -20.37
N ARG A 32 5.00 7.57 -21.63
CA ARG A 32 6.40 7.78 -22.03
C ARG A 32 6.96 9.08 -21.44
N ASN A 33 6.21 10.16 -21.51
CA ASN A 33 6.63 11.44 -20.95
C ASN A 33 6.83 11.37 -19.43
N VAL A 34 5.95 10.67 -18.72
CA VAL A 34 6.09 10.43 -17.26
C VAL A 34 7.33 9.59 -16.96
N ARG A 35 7.54 8.47 -17.66
CA ARG A 35 8.74 7.63 -17.49
C ARG A 35 10.02 8.42 -17.71
N ASN A 36 10.12 9.11 -18.84
CA ASN A 36 11.32 9.90 -19.16
C ASN A 36 11.61 10.96 -18.10
N MET A 37 10.57 11.62 -17.57
CA MET A 37 10.73 12.60 -16.50
C MET A 37 11.22 11.95 -15.20
N CYS A 38 10.69 10.78 -14.83
CA CYS A 38 11.11 10.04 -13.64
C CYS A 38 12.56 9.55 -13.79
N GLU A 39 12.87 8.87 -14.88
CA GLU A 39 14.22 8.33 -15.17
C GLU A 39 15.29 9.41 -15.22
N SER A 40 14.98 10.57 -15.82
CA SER A 40 15.93 11.68 -15.92
C SER A 40 16.21 12.38 -14.58
N ASN A 41 15.44 12.08 -13.53
CA ASN A 41 15.54 12.71 -12.22
C ASN A 41 15.65 11.70 -11.07
N ASP A 42 15.99 10.45 -11.38
CA ASP A 42 16.15 9.36 -10.41
C ASP A 42 14.93 9.15 -9.50
N ILE A 43 13.71 9.34 -10.05
CA ILE A 43 12.46 9.13 -9.34
C ILE A 43 11.92 7.74 -9.64
N SER A 44 11.72 6.94 -8.61
CA SER A 44 10.95 5.70 -8.65
C SER A 44 9.47 5.99 -8.39
N ILE A 45 8.59 5.39 -9.19
CA ILE A 45 7.15 5.55 -9.00
C ILE A 45 6.50 4.21 -8.69
N GLY A 46 5.49 4.26 -7.82
CA GLY A 46 4.56 3.18 -7.52
C GLY A 46 3.14 3.56 -7.87
N LEU A 47 2.31 2.56 -8.05
CA LEU A 47 0.89 2.73 -8.28
C LEU A 47 0.12 2.18 -7.09
N HIS A 48 -0.86 2.94 -6.61
CA HIS A 48 -1.80 2.51 -5.58
C HIS A 48 -3.18 2.29 -6.23
N THR A 49 -3.76 1.10 -6.07
CA THR A 49 -5.10 0.81 -6.58
C THR A 49 -6.17 1.61 -5.82
N LEU A 50 -7.30 1.90 -6.48
CA LEU A 50 -8.39 2.66 -5.87
C LEU A 50 -9.01 1.88 -4.71
N SER A 51 -8.96 2.43 -3.50
CA SER A 51 -9.46 1.80 -2.27
C SER A 51 -10.97 1.52 -2.30
N ALA A 52 -11.73 2.28 -3.11
CA ALA A 52 -13.17 2.07 -3.28
C ALA A 52 -13.51 0.79 -4.08
N VAL A 53 -12.57 0.21 -4.81
CA VAL A 53 -12.79 -1.06 -5.51
C VAL A 53 -12.59 -2.21 -4.52
N ASN A 54 -13.68 -2.86 -4.17
CA ASN A 54 -13.63 -3.97 -3.21
C ASN A 54 -13.07 -5.25 -3.82
N VAL A 55 -11.81 -5.55 -3.53
CA VAL A 55 -11.13 -6.78 -3.98
C VAL A 55 -11.83 -8.04 -3.48
N ALA A 56 -12.57 -7.95 -2.39
CA ALA A 56 -13.36 -9.05 -1.81
C ALA A 56 -14.75 -9.25 -2.47
N GLU A 57 -15.01 -8.60 -3.60
CA GLU A 57 -16.29 -8.75 -4.29
C GLU A 57 -16.46 -10.17 -4.86
N PHE A 58 -17.60 -10.81 -4.56
CA PHE A 58 -17.90 -12.18 -4.96
C PHE A 58 -19.14 -12.32 -5.85
N SER A 59 -19.95 -11.24 -6.00
CA SER A 59 -21.10 -11.25 -6.90
C SER A 59 -20.68 -11.61 -8.32
N PRO A 60 -21.31 -12.59 -8.98
CA PRO A 60 -20.93 -13.02 -10.33
C PRO A 60 -21.09 -11.93 -11.39
N PHE A 61 -21.84 -10.86 -11.09
CA PHE A 61 -22.02 -9.71 -11.98
C PHE A 61 -20.92 -8.66 -11.84
N VAL A 62 -20.32 -8.53 -10.65
CA VAL A 62 -19.33 -7.49 -10.34
C VAL A 62 -17.91 -8.04 -10.25
N ALA A 63 -17.76 -9.26 -9.75
CA ALA A 63 -16.46 -9.89 -9.55
C ALA A 63 -15.57 -9.91 -10.81
N PRO A 64 -16.08 -10.16 -12.04
CA PRO A 64 -15.28 -10.05 -13.26
C PRO A 64 -14.76 -8.64 -13.50
N ALA A 65 -15.58 -7.61 -13.28
CA ALA A 65 -15.16 -6.21 -13.47
C ALA A 65 -14.07 -5.80 -12.48
N VAL A 66 -14.12 -6.31 -11.24
CA VAL A 66 -13.05 -6.10 -10.25
C VAL A 66 -11.76 -6.79 -10.67
N GLU A 67 -11.84 -8.02 -11.20
CA GLU A 67 -10.67 -8.72 -11.75
C GLU A 67 -10.05 -7.94 -12.91
N ASP A 68 -10.87 -7.47 -13.85
CA ASP A 68 -10.43 -6.68 -15.01
C ASP A 68 -9.79 -5.35 -14.57
N TYR A 69 -10.36 -4.68 -13.58
CA TYR A 69 -9.78 -3.46 -12.97
C TYR A 69 -8.40 -3.72 -12.37
N MET A 70 -8.25 -4.79 -11.61
CA MET A 70 -6.97 -5.14 -10.98
C MET A 70 -5.90 -5.45 -12.03
N ARG A 71 -6.24 -6.17 -13.09
CA ARG A 71 -5.33 -6.44 -14.23
C ARG A 71 -4.96 -5.16 -14.96
N ALA A 72 -5.94 -4.30 -15.25
CA ALA A 72 -5.68 -3.00 -15.87
C ALA A 72 -4.75 -2.11 -15.03
N SER A 73 -4.84 -2.19 -13.69
CA SER A 73 -3.92 -1.50 -12.78
C SER A 73 -2.49 -2.02 -12.91
N VAL A 74 -2.30 -3.34 -12.99
CA VAL A 74 -0.99 -3.95 -13.24
C VAL A 74 -0.43 -3.56 -14.61
N ASP A 75 -1.28 -3.56 -15.64
CA ASP A 75 -0.89 -3.17 -17.00
C ASP A 75 -0.49 -1.69 -17.07
N LEU A 76 -1.23 -0.82 -16.38
CA LEU A 76 -0.86 0.60 -16.26
C LEU A 76 0.46 0.78 -15.51
N ALA A 77 0.68 0.03 -14.42
CA ALA A 77 1.93 0.07 -13.68
C ALA A 77 3.12 -0.34 -14.56
N ASN A 78 2.97 -1.40 -15.36
CA ASN A 78 3.97 -1.81 -16.35
C ASN A 78 4.18 -0.73 -17.43
N LEU A 79 3.09 -0.17 -17.95
CA LEU A 79 3.15 0.91 -18.96
C LEU A 79 3.93 2.12 -18.43
N LEU A 80 3.83 2.42 -17.16
CA LEU A 80 4.51 3.54 -16.48
C LEU A 80 5.91 3.19 -15.95
N ASN A 81 6.32 1.93 -16.03
CA ASN A 81 7.54 1.40 -15.40
C ASN A 81 7.53 1.61 -13.87
N CYS A 82 6.35 1.43 -13.25
CA CYS A 82 6.24 1.47 -11.80
C CYS A 82 7.06 0.36 -11.16
N GLN A 83 7.71 0.67 -10.05
CA GLN A 83 8.55 -0.29 -9.33
C GLN A 83 7.73 -1.18 -8.39
N TRP A 84 6.53 -0.77 -8.03
CA TRP A 84 5.58 -1.53 -7.20
C TRP A 84 4.13 -1.11 -7.49
N THR A 85 3.20 -1.99 -7.12
CA THR A 85 1.77 -1.71 -7.11
C THR A 85 1.20 -2.12 -5.76
N VAL A 86 0.62 -1.17 -5.03
CA VAL A 86 -0.05 -1.41 -3.75
C VAL A 86 -1.49 -1.84 -4.01
N VAL A 87 -1.90 -2.92 -3.36
CA VAL A 87 -3.24 -3.47 -3.42
C VAL A 87 -3.80 -3.68 -2.01
N HIS A 88 -5.11 -3.60 -1.89
CA HIS A 88 -5.85 -3.88 -0.66
C HIS A 88 -6.42 -5.31 -0.66
N ALA A 89 -6.68 -5.84 0.54
CA ALA A 89 -7.41 -7.10 0.70
C ALA A 89 -8.92 -6.93 0.46
N GLY A 90 -9.42 -5.70 0.48
CA GLY A 90 -10.83 -5.38 0.39
C GLY A 90 -11.48 -5.30 1.78
N TYR A 91 -12.82 -5.35 1.78
CA TYR A 91 -13.59 -5.19 3.01
C TYR A 91 -14.85 -6.05 2.98
N HIS A 92 -15.40 -6.29 4.16
CA HIS A 92 -16.67 -6.99 4.34
C HIS A 92 -17.64 -6.17 5.20
N PHE A 93 -18.90 -6.51 5.09
CA PHE A 93 -19.96 -6.13 6.02
C PHE A 93 -20.08 -7.24 7.10
N SER A 94 -20.96 -7.07 8.07
CA SER A 94 -21.17 -8.07 9.14
C SER A 94 -21.68 -9.44 8.66
N GLY A 95 -22.16 -9.52 7.41
CA GLY A 95 -22.50 -10.76 6.73
C GLY A 95 -21.47 -11.14 5.66
N ASP A 96 -21.55 -12.37 5.15
CA ASP A 96 -20.78 -12.88 4.00
C ASP A 96 -19.24 -12.85 4.19
N ILE A 97 -18.76 -12.90 5.43
CA ILE A 97 -17.34 -12.76 5.76
C ILE A 97 -16.51 -13.86 5.10
N ALA A 98 -16.97 -15.11 5.19
CA ALA A 98 -16.22 -16.25 4.65
C ALA A 98 -16.13 -16.20 3.12
N GLU A 99 -17.23 -15.87 2.44
CA GLU A 99 -17.29 -15.72 0.99
C GLU A 99 -16.37 -14.58 0.51
N ARG A 100 -16.39 -13.44 1.22
CA ARG A 100 -15.54 -12.28 0.90
C ARG A 100 -14.07 -12.56 1.14
N LYS A 101 -13.71 -13.19 2.26
CA LYS A 101 -12.32 -13.61 2.52
C LYS A 101 -11.82 -14.54 1.42
N ASN A 102 -12.59 -15.57 1.08
CA ASN A 102 -12.22 -16.49 0.01
C ASN A 102 -12.08 -15.78 -1.35
N ALA A 103 -13.02 -14.91 -1.72
CA ALA A 103 -12.96 -14.16 -2.97
C ALA A 103 -11.72 -13.25 -3.03
N SER A 104 -11.38 -12.59 -1.92
CA SER A 104 -10.18 -11.75 -1.78
C SER A 104 -8.90 -12.55 -1.98
N VAL A 105 -8.71 -13.62 -1.22
CA VAL A 105 -7.51 -14.47 -1.28
C VAL A 105 -7.32 -15.02 -2.70
N GLU A 106 -8.38 -15.61 -3.28
CA GLU A 106 -8.30 -16.21 -4.61
C GLU A 106 -8.04 -15.16 -5.71
N ARG A 107 -8.60 -13.96 -5.58
CA ARG A 107 -8.30 -12.87 -6.54
C ARG A 107 -6.87 -12.39 -6.37
N LEU A 108 -6.41 -12.15 -5.16
CA LEU A 108 -5.03 -11.69 -4.93
C LEU A 108 -4.00 -12.73 -5.35
N LYS A 109 -4.27 -14.04 -5.21
CA LYS A 109 -3.43 -15.10 -5.81
C LYS A 109 -3.25 -14.91 -7.32
N ARG A 110 -4.37 -14.68 -8.03
CA ARG A 110 -4.33 -14.49 -9.50
C ARG A 110 -3.63 -13.19 -9.89
N ILE A 111 -3.90 -12.09 -9.19
CA ILE A 111 -3.29 -10.78 -9.47
C ILE A 111 -1.80 -10.78 -9.13
N ALA A 112 -1.40 -11.35 -8.00
CA ALA A 112 0.00 -11.49 -7.60
C ALA A 112 0.79 -12.35 -8.62
N LYS A 113 0.19 -13.45 -9.08
CA LYS A 113 0.78 -14.25 -10.16
C LYS A 113 0.87 -13.47 -11.46
N TYR A 114 -0.18 -12.73 -11.84
CA TYR A 114 -0.18 -11.91 -13.05
C TYR A 114 0.90 -10.82 -12.98
N GLY A 115 1.05 -10.17 -11.82
CA GLY A 115 2.15 -9.23 -11.58
C GLY A 115 3.52 -9.89 -11.77
N ALA A 116 3.75 -11.04 -11.15
CA ALA A 116 5.00 -11.78 -11.30
C ALA A 116 5.29 -12.19 -12.75
N ASP A 117 4.28 -12.69 -13.47
CA ASP A 117 4.39 -13.10 -14.88
C ASP A 117 4.70 -11.90 -15.81
N THR A 118 4.29 -10.67 -15.44
CA THR A 118 4.50 -9.45 -16.22
C THR A 118 5.65 -8.58 -15.70
N GLY A 119 6.30 -9.00 -14.61
CA GLY A 119 7.42 -8.29 -14.00
C GLY A 119 7.04 -7.17 -13.04
N GLN A 120 5.75 -7.06 -12.67
CA GLN A 120 5.25 -6.06 -11.73
C GLN A 120 5.25 -6.61 -10.29
N LYS A 121 5.87 -5.87 -9.37
CA LYS A 121 5.87 -6.19 -7.95
C LYS A 121 4.54 -5.77 -7.31
N ILE A 122 3.81 -6.72 -6.75
CA ILE A 122 2.54 -6.48 -6.04
C ILE A 122 2.80 -6.46 -4.54
N LEU A 123 2.30 -5.42 -3.86
CA LEU A 123 2.43 -5.25 -2.42
C LEU A 123 1.02 -5.21 -1.79
N LEU A 124 0.75 -6.13 -0.87
CA LEU A 124 -0.46 -6.08 -0.04
C LEU A 124 -0.26 -5.08 1.09
N GLU A 125 -1.17 -4.14 1.24
CA GLU A 125 -1.20 -3.22 2.38
C GLU A 125 -1.95 -3.87 3.56
N ASN A 126 -1.36 -3.82 4.77
CA ASN A 126 -2.12 -4.08 5.99
C ASN A 126 -3.04 -2.88 6.25
N LEU A 127 -4.34 -3.14 6.32
CA LEU A 127 -5.36 -2.10 6.43
C LEU A 127 -5.66 -1.75 7.89
N ASN A 128 -6.44 -0.70 8.06
CA ASN A 128 -6.86 -0.19 9.36
C ASN A 128 -7.92 -1.08 10.00
N PHE A 129 -7.86 -1.18 11.32
CA PHE A 129 -8.93 -1.72 12.15
C PHE A 129 -10.09 -0.72 12.22
N GLU A 130 -11.31 -1.22 12.07
CA GLU A 130 -12.53 -0.46 12.33
C GLU A 130 -13.21 -1.01 13.58
N PRO A 131 -13.74 -0.15 14.48
CA PRO A 131 -14.45 -0.60 15.68
C PRO A 131 -15.60 -1.55 15.38
N ASP A 132 -15.93 -2.45 16.29
CA ASP A 132 -16.99 -3.47 16.17
C ASP A 132 -18.36 -2.94 15.74
N LYS A 133 -18.61 -1.65 15.95
CA LYS A 133 -19.86 -0.99 15.55
C LYS A 133 -19.82 -0.39 14.15
N ALA A 134 -18.69 -0.45 13.47
CA ALA A 134 -18.60 -0.02 12.08
C ALA A 134 -19.41 -0.95 11.19
N GLU A 135 -19.97 -0.40 10.11
CA GLU A 135 -20.70 -1.21 9.13
C GLU A 135 -19.73 -1.95 8.20
N VAL A 136 -18.57 -1.37 7.95
CA VAL A 136 -17.54 -1.90 7.06
C VAL A 136 -16.30 -2.26 7.87
N HIS A 137 -15.75 -3.43 7.61
CA HIS A 137 -14.51 -3.90 8.21
C HIS A 137 -13.52 -4.27 7.12
N TYR A 138 -12.34 -3.64 7.16
CA TYR A 138 -11.27 -3.96 6.23
C TYR A 138 -10.58 -5.29 6.60
N MET A 139 -10.18 -6.03 5.58
CA MET A 139 -9.43 -7.28 5.75
C MET A 139 -7.92 -7.03 5.75
N ALA A 140 -7.17 -7.97 6.30
CA ALA A 140 -5.73 -7.83 6.57
C ALA A 140 -5.41 -6.67 7.54
N HIS A 141 -6.30 -6.41 8.52
CA HIS A 141 -6.13 -5.33 9.49
C HIS A 141 -5.32 -5.74 10.74
N ASN A 142 -5.15 -7.04 10.98
CA ASN A 142 -4.37 -7.58 12.09
C ASN A 142 -3.40 -8.67 11.61
N VAL A 143 -2.58 -9.19 12.54
CA VAL A 143 -1.56 -10.20 12.22
C VAL A 143 -2.20 -11.50 11.72
N GLU A 144 -3.29 -11.97 12.35
CA GLU A 144 -3.94 -13.22 11.97
C GLU A 144 -4.48 -13.16 10.54
N GLU A 145 -5.21 -12.12 10.18
CA GLU A 145 -5.76 -11.96 8.83
C GLU A 145 -4.67 -11.73 7.79
N THR A 146 -3.67 -10.88 8.08
CA THR A 146 -2.56 -10.63 7.16
C THR A 146 -1.78 -11.92 6.87
N LYS A 147 -1.64 -12.77 7.90
CA LYS A 147 -0.97 -14.08 7.79
C LYS A 147 -1.69 -15.01 6.81
N GLU A 148 -3.02 -14.99 6.75
CA GLU A 148 -3.79 -15.80 5.79
C GLU A 148 -3.33 -15.55 4.34
N TYR A 149 -3.15 -14.29 3.95
CA TYR A 149 -2.67 -13.93 2.61
C TYR A 149 -1.21 -14.34 2.37
N PHE A 150 -0.36 -14.15 3.37
CA PHE A 150 1.07 -14.47 3.24
C PHE A 150 1.38 -15.96 3.28
N ASP A 151 0.53 -16.76 3.90
CA ASP A 151 0.63 -18.24 3.85
C ASP A 151 0.16 -18.79 2.50
N GLU A 152 -0.87 -18.18 1.92
CA GLU A 152 -1.51 -18.65 0.69
C GLU A 152 -0.80 -18.14 -0.58
N ILE A 153 -0.05 -17.02 -0.50
CA ILE A 153 0.60 -16.40 -1.66
C ILE A 153 2.11 -16.32 -1.41
N LYS A 154 2.85 -16.89 -2.35
CA LYS A 154 4.31 -16.98 -2.26
C LYS A 154 4.97 -15.60 -2.11
N PRO A 155 6.08 -15.50 -1.34
CA PRO A 155 6.82 -14.25 -1.15
C PRO A 155 7.31 -13.60 -2.44
N GLU A 156 7.68 -14.41 -3.43
CA GLU A 156 8.13 -13.93 -4.73
C GLU A 156 7.02 -13.31 -5.59
N HIS A 157 5.75 -13.56 -5.24
CA HIS A 157 4.59 -13.00 -5.95
C HIS A 157 3.96 -11.82 -5.20
N LEU A 158 3.92 -11.87 -3.86
CA LEU A 158 3.26 -10.87 -3.03
C LEU A 158 4.22 -10.36 -1.97
N GLY A 159 4.60 -9.09 -2.09
CA GLY A 159 5.29 -8.36 -1.04
C GLY A 159 4.33 -7.66 -0.08
N TRP A 160 4.84 -6.78 0.73
CA TRP A 160 4.12 -6.07 1.78
C TRP A 160 4.34 -4.55 1.67
N ALA A 161 3.26 -3.78 1.62
CA ALA A 161 3.26 -2.36 1.90
C ALA A 161 2.91 -2.19 3.39
N PHE A 162 3.95 -2.06 4.21
CA PHE A 162 3.79 -1.96 5.66
C PHE A 162 3.31 -0.57 6.06
N THR A 163 2.07 -0.46 6.48
CA THR A 163 1.44 0.79 6.92
C THR A 163 1.46 0.88 8.44
N ALA A 164 2.34 1.73 8.96
CA ALA A 164 2.66 1.80 10.38
C ALA A 164 1.46 2.25 11.25
N ASN A 165 0.72 3.27 10.81
CA ASN A 165 -0.45 3.75 11.55
C ASN A 165 -1.59 2.73 11.59
N HIS A 166 -1.78 1.93 10.55
CA HIS A 166 -2.78 0.85 10.57
C HIS A 166 -2.43 -0.23 11.60
N SER A 167 -1.16 -0.64 11.66
CA SER A 167 -0.73 -1.62 12.66
C SER A 167 -0.80 -1.10 14.10
N ASN A 168 -0.76 0.22 14.31
CA ASN A 168 -0.89 0.83 15.65
C ASN A 168 -2.31 0.75 16.23
N LEU A 169 -3.31 0.39 15.41
CA LEU A 169 -4.73 0.31 15.82
C LEU A 169 -5.13 -1.04 16.43
N VAL A 170 -4.24 -2.03 16.41
CA VAL A 170 -4.53 -3.37 16.90
C VAL A 170 -3.58 -3.77 18.04
N PRO A 171 -3.99 -4.70 18.91
CA PRO A 171 -3.20 -5.07 20.11
C PRO A 171 -1.78 -5.54 19.82
N GLU A 172 -1.55 -6.19 18.67
CA GLU A 172 -0.23 -6.66 18.27
C GLU A 172 0.73 -5.49 17.98
N GLY A 173 0.19 -4.38 17.51
CA GLY A 173 0.94 -3.17 17.19
C GLY A 173 2.00 -3.36 16.11
N ILE A 174 2.78 -2.33 15.87
CA ILE A 174 3.92 -2.33 14.94
C ILE A 174 4.87 -3.49 15.24
N ASP A 175 5.17 -3.70 16.52
CA ASP A 175 6.12 -4.73 16.94
C ASP A 175 5.63 -6.14 16.63
N GLY A 176 4.35 -6.45 16.88
CA GLY A 176 3.77 -7.75 16.58
C GLY A 176 3.75 -8.08 15.09
N PHE A 177 3.48 -7.09 14.24
CA PHE A 177 3.57 -7.26 12.78
C PHE A 177 5.02 -7.56 12.35
N LEU A 178 5.98 -6.77 12.81
CA LEU A 178 7.40 -6.96 12.43
C LEU A 178 8.00 -8.26 13.02
N ASP A 179 7.59 -8.66 14.23
CA ASP A 179 8.01 -9.93 14.84
C ASP A 179 7.46 -11.15 14.09
N THR A 180 6.25 -11.03 13.54
CA THR A 180 5.61 -12.15 12.85
C THR A 180 6.10 -12.29 11.41
N PHE A 181 6.25 -11.20 10.67
CA PHE A 181 6.50 -11.25 9.22
C PHE A 181 7.92 -10.90 8.82
N GLY A 182 8.72 -10.33 9.73
CA GLY A 182 10.05 -9.83 9.40
C GLY A 182 10.02 -8.67 8.40
N ILE A 183 11.14 -8.41 7.76
CA ILE A 183 11.29 -7.32 6.79
C ILE A 183 11.40 -7.79 5.33
N GLU A 184 11.54 -9.08 5.10
CA GLU A 184 11.90 -9.65 3.79
C GLU A 184 10.83 -9.42 2.73
N ARG A 185 9.56 -9.31 3.16
CA ARG A 185 8.43 -9.02 2.26
C ARG A 185 8.21 -7.53 2.06
N ILE A 186 8.79 -6.65 2.89
CA ILE A 186 8.51 -5.22 2.85
C ILE A 186 9.09 -4.61 1.57
N GLY A 187 8.21 -4.12 0.72
CA GLY A 187 8.57 -3.37 -0.48
C GLY A 187 8.47 -1.86 -0.29
N GLU A 188 7.62 -1.42 0.64
CA GLU A 188 7.36 -0.04 1.00
C GLU A 188 6.96 0.04 2.47
N VAL A 189 7.43 1.08 3.18
CA VAL A 189 6.93 1.45 4.51
C VAL A 189 6.15 2.75 4.40
N ARG A 190 4.88 2.73 4.82
CA ARG A 190 3.97 3.86 4.76
C ARG A 190 3.83 4.50 6.15
N LEU A 191 4.06 5.80 6.20
CA LEU A 191 4.13 6.57 7.43
C LEU A 191 2.96 7.56 7.54
N ALA A 192 2.15 7.39 8.55
CA ALA A 192 1.24 8.35 9.14
C ALA A 192 1.20 8.06 10.63
N ASP A 193 0.57 8.91 11.41
CA ASP A 193 0.46 8.75 12.86
C ASP A 193 -1.01 8.65 13.28
N ASN A 194 -1.27 8.10 14.44
CA ASN A 194 -2.55 8.13 15.16
C ASN A 194 -2.33 7.92 16.66
N ASP A 195 -3.40 7.96 17.44
CA ASP A 195 -3.36 7.75 18.89
C ASP A 195 -3.67 6.29 19.31
N GLY A 196 -3.82 5.39 18.34
CA GLY A 196 -4.04 3.94 18.57
C GLY A 196 -5.49 3.56 18.88
N ASP A 197 -6.46 4.46 18.67
CA ASP A 197 -7.87 4.25 19.01
C ASP A 197 -8.80 4.15 17.79
N TYR A 198 -8.57 4.93 16.75
CA TYR A 198 -9.29 4.86 15.47
C TYR A 198 -8.46 5.43 14.32
N GLU A 199 -8.88 5.13 13.09
CA GLU A 199 -8.13 5.53 11.92
C GLU A 199 -8.18 7.03 11.69
N VAL A 200 -6.99 7.63 11.78
CA VAL A 200 -6.68 8.99 11.33
C VAL A 200 -5.28 8.99 10.74
N HIS A 201 -5.04 9.92 9.83
CA HIS A 201 -3.74 10.08 9.20
C HIS A 201 -3.11 11.39 9.71
N LEU A 202 -2.67 11.37 10.96
CA LEU A 202 -1.91 12.49 11.53
C LEU A 202 -0.52 12.54 10.89
N ILE A 203 0.04 13.72 10.85
CA ILE A 203 1.44 13.92 10.49
C ILE A 203 2.32 13.19 11.52
N PRO A 204 3.36 12.46 11.11
CA PRO A 204 4.27 11.78 12.01
C PRO A 204 4.77 12.66 13.15
N GLY A 205 4.64 12.17 14.38
CA GLY A 205 4.96 12.90 15.61
C GLY A 205 3.79 13.70 16.21
N LYS A 206 2.57 13.59 15.65
CA LYS A 206 1.35 14.20 16.21
C LYS A 206 0.44 13.20 16.92
N GLY A 207 0.70 11.91 16.80
CA GLY A 207 0.06 10.83 17.53
C GLY A 207 1.01 10.18 18.54
N ASN A 208 0.85 8.87 18.76
CA ASN A 208 1.62 8.14 19.77
C ASN A 208 2.62 7.12 19.19
N ILE A 209 2.78 7.04 17.87
CA ILE A 209 3.73 6.10 17.25
C ILE A 209 5.17 6.50 17.57
N ASN A 210 5.95 5.55 18.06
CA ASN A 210 7.37 5.74 18.30
C ASN A 210 8.18 5.50 17.01
N PHE A 211 8.31 6.53 16.17
CA PHE A 211 9.05 6.43 14.90
C PHE A 211 10.53 6.11 15.08
N ASN A 212 11.15 6.55 16.19
CA ASN A 212 12.54 6.18 16.47
C ASN A 212 12.69 4.66 16.67
N ASN A 213 11.77 4.04 17.42
CA ASN A 213 11.75 2.58 17.55
C ASN A 213 11.49 1.89 16.22
N LEU A 214 10.53 2.37 15.43
CA LEU A 214 10.20 1.82 14.11
C LEU A 214 11.42 1.82 13.18
N PHE A 215 12.10 2.97 13.03
CA PHE A 215 13.29 3.06 12.18
C PHE A 215 14.43 2.19 12.70
N ASN A 216 14.71 2.21 14.01
CA ASN A 216 15.73 1.37 14.61
C ASN A 216 15.48 -0.13 14.33
N ARG A 217 14.25 -0.58 14.40
CA ARG A 217 13.88 -1.97 14.08
C ARG A 217 14.11 -2.31 12.62
N LEU A 218 13.60 -1.48 11.72
CA LEU A 218 13.73 -1.69 10.28
C LEU A 218 15.19 -1.61 9.81
N GLU A 219 15.88 -0.55 10.17
CA GLU A 219 17.28 -0.31 9.75
C GLU A 219 18.24 -1.35 10.33
N SER A 220 18.08 -1.72 11.62
CA SER A 220 18.91 -2.77 12.24
C SER A 220 18.65 -4.14 11.66
N ALA A 221 17.44 -4.42 11.18
CA ALA A 221 17.13 -5.65 10.46
C ALA A 221 17.62 -5.62 9.00
N GLY A 222 18.15 -4.49 8.52
CA GLY A 222 18.73 -4.34 7.19
C GLY A 222 17.77 -3.87 6.11
N TYR A 223 16.62 -3.27 6.46
CA TYR A 223 15.71 -2.68 5.47
C TYR A 223 16.42 -1.63 4.63
N LYS A 224 16.27 -1.70 3.31
CA LYS A 224 16.89 -0.81 2.31
C LYS A 224 15.85 -0.21 1.34
N GLY A 225 14.59 -0.39 1.63
CA GLY A 225 13.50 0.19 0.85
C GLY A 225 13.28 1.67 1.16
N HIS A 226 12.14 2.16 0.78
CA HIS A 226 11.77 3.56 0.97
C HIS A 226 10.65 3.72 2.00
N TYR A 227 10.54 4.94 2.49
CA TYR A 227 9.47 5.38 3.38
C TYR A 227 8.60 6.38 2.62
N SER A 228 7.28 6.18 2.60
CA SER A 228 6.34 7.08 1.95
C SER A 228 5.39 7.72 2.96
N MET A 229 4.93 8.94 2.64
CA MET A 229 3.94 9.66 3.42
C MET A 229 2.73 9.95 2.53
N ALA A 230 1.61 9.30 2.82
CA ALA A 230 0.42 9.37 1.99
C ALA A 230 -0.38 10.66 2.19
N TYR A 231 -0.27 11.31 3.33
CA TYR A 231 -1.14 12.40 3.78
C TYR A 231 -0.37 13.66 4.19
N GLY A 232 -1.12 14.74 4.44
CA GLY A 232 -0.56 16.04 4.77
C GLY A 232 -0.42 16.96 3.55
N SER A 233 -0.27 18.26 3.81
CA SER A 233 0.07 19.25 2.79
C SER A 233 1.49 19.02 2.25
N ASP A 234 1.82 19.70 1.19
CA ASP A 234 3.16 19.63 0.60
C ASP A 234 4.23 20.14 1.58
N GLU A 235 3.92 21.19 2.35
CA GLU A 235 4.80 21.76 3.38
C GLU A 235 4.99 20.76 4.53
N GLU A 236 3.92 20.15 5.01
CA GLU A 236 3.97 19.15 6.08
C GLU A 236 4.78 17.92 5.70
N LYS A 237 4.69 17.47 4.43
CA LYS A 237 5.53 16.36 3.92
C LYS A 237 7.01 16.71 3.93
N ILE A 238 7.38 17.92 3.55
CA ILE A 238 8.77 18.39 3.58
C ILE A 238 9.28 18.45 5.04
N GLU A 239 8.49 19.05 5.94
CA GLU A 239 8.84 19.16 7.35
C GLU A 239 9.01 17.79 7.99
N SER A 240 8.03 16.89 7.81
CA SER A 240 8.07 15.53 8.34
C SER A 240 9.27 14.74 7.81
N ARG A 241 9.55 14.79 6.51
CA ARG A 241 10.75 14.14 5.94
C ARG A 241 12.02 14.64 6.63
N ASN A 242 12.16 15.96 6.79
CA ASN A 242 13.36 16.54 7.41
C ASN A 242 13.49 16.15 8.88
N GLN A 243 12.37 16.11 9.62
CA GLN A 243 12.33 15.67 11.01
C GLN A 243 12.64 14.18 11.14
N LEU A 244 11.94 13.33 10.39
CA LEU A 244 12.10 11.87 10.45
C LEU A 244 13.49 11.43 9.98
N GLY A 245 14.05 12.09 8.98
CA GLY A 245 15.41 11.83 8.49
C GLY A 245 16.51 12.11 9.51
N THR A 246 16.20 12.71 10.66
CA THR A 246 17.16 12.82 11.78
C THR A 246 17.07 11.66 12.76
N LEU A 247 16.06 10.80 12.62
CA LEU A 247 15.81 9.63 13.49
C LEU A 247 16.32 8.33 12.87
N ALA A 248 16.50 8.31 11.52
CA ALA A 248 16.93 7.16 10.73
C ALA A 248 18.45 7.05 10.64
#